data_f1aaa738758677973e9a356fd89eda95
#
_entry.id   f1aaa738758677973e9a356fd89eda95
#
_cell.length_a   1.000
_cell.length_b   1.000
_cell.length_c   1.000
_cell.angle_alpha   90.00
_cell.angle_beta   90.00
_cell.angle_gamma   90.00
#
_symmetry.space_group_name_H-M   'P 1'
#
loop_
_entity.id
_entity.type
_entity.pdbx_description
1 polymer ?
#
loop_
_entity_poly.entity_id
_entity_poly.type
_entity_poly.pdbx_seq_one_letter_code
_entity_poly.pdbx_strand_id
1 'polypeptide(L)'
;LTWMSTSLAESDAQAYGLGGQMLFHSHRILPFICCTCANENSLPINDSLGLAFPELRIRRFVYMLTPKCLQIVQDNCQMQVETLFTENQFIDPHDNSIKKTWVEDIPHDFNELWVVFSKDLNCVVERDLEYMQRRYLEAPYQQYHILEVRSDDHELRGLTIVRFQATSFGTCARIVDFIATPDSEFDVWCHTLHACNENEALYADFFVMGTGQDKNLLETGFVLETDDNCIASIPNLLSPIDYRRWSYTFHVSGNLPHDVDDWMDPKKIWFTKGDGDRDWPTRLDN
;
A
#
# COMPACT_ATOMS: atom_id res chain seq x y z
N LEU A 1 -9.92 -9.56 11.44
CA LEU A 1 -9.48 -9.98 10.11
C LEU A 1 -8.15 -10.71 10.22
N THR A 2 -8.02 -11.90 9.66
CA THR A 2 -6.75 -12.63 9.67
C THR A 2 -6.23 -12.75 8.24
N TRP A 3 -5.00 -12.32 8.03
CA TRP A 3 -4.33 -12.40 6.74
C TRP A 3 -3.49 -13.67 6.65
N MET A 4 -3.57 -14.36 5.52
CA MET A 4 -2.58 -15.34 5.15
C MET A 4 -1.54 -14.70 4.25
N SER A 5 -0.32 -14.56 4.77
CA SER A 5 0.85 -14.27 3.97
C SER A 5 1.53 -15.58 3.55
N THR A 6 2.45 -15.52 2.67
CA THR A 6 3.25 -16.60 2.06
C THR A 6 3.18 -17.97 2.76
N SER A 7 2.52 -18.94 2.14
CA SER A 7 2.62 -20.35 2.56
C SER A 7 3.65 -21.07 1.69
N LEU A 8 4.71 -21.57 2.33
CA LEU A 8 5.75 -22.38 1.68
C LEU A 8 5.68 -23.78 2.27
N ALA A 9 5.67 -24.78 1.40
CA ALA A 9 5.87 -26.18 1.78
C ALA A 9 7.09 -26.70 1.02
N GLU A 10 7.94 -27.47 1.70
CA GLU A 10 9.05 -28.18 1.05
C GLU A 10 8.50 -29.13 -0.03
N SER A 11 9.32 -29.42 -1.05
CA SER A 11 8.92 -30.20 -2.22
C SER A 11 8.28 -31.54 -1.84
N ASP A 12 8.84 -32.21 -0.85
CA ASP A 12 8.32 -33.50 -0.36
C ASP A 12 6.98 -33.36 0.36
N ALA A 13 6.78 -32.24 1.05
CA ALA A 13 5.53 -31.92 1.75
C ALA A 13 4.41 -31.50 0.79
N GLN A 14 4.77 -30.89 -0.35
CA GLN A 14 3.80 -30.53 -1.40
C GLN A 14 3.08 -31.76 -1.97
N ALA A 15 3.81 -32.88 -2.13
CA ALA A 15 3.24 -34.12 -2.62
C ALA A 15 2.11 -34.70 -1.73
N TYR A 16 2.10 -34.34 -0.44
CA TYR A 16 1.05 -34.76 0.52
C TYR A 16 -0.10 -33.75 0.66
N GLY A 17 -0.10 -32.68 -0.13
CA GLY A 17 -1.17 -31.67 -0.10
C GLY A 17 -1.22 -30.87 1.22
N LEU A 18 -0.09 -30.75 1.93
CA LEU A 18 -0.05 -30.06 3.23
C LEU A 18 -0.50 -28.61 3.14
N GLY A 19 -0.18 -27.89 2.06
CA GLY A 19 -0.65 -26.51 1.85
C GLY A 19 -2.18 -26.42 1.86
N GLY A 20 -2.86 -27.33 1.16
CA GLY A 20 -4.31 -27.43 1.17
C GLY A 20 -4.86 -27.79 2.55
N GLN A 21 -4.23 -28.75 3.26
CA GLN A 21 -4.64 -29.12 4.61
C GLN A 21 -4.50 -27.95 5.60
N MET A 22 -3.42 -27.18 5.52
CA MET A 22 -3.25 -25.96 6.34
C MET A 22 -4.35 -24.95 6.05
N LEU A 23 -4.68 -24.72 4.79
CA LEU A 23 -5.75 -23.81 4.40
C LEU A 23 -7.11 -24.28 4.95
N PHE A 24 -7.45 -25.57 4.77
CA PHE A 24 -8.67 -26.16 5.35
C PHE A 24 -8.70 -26.07 6.88
N HIS A 25 -7.56 -26.29 7.54
CA HIS A 25 -7.48 -26.16 8.97
C HIS A 25 -7.71 -24.72 9.42
N SER A 26 -7.11 -23.75 8.73
CA SER A 26 -7.33 -22.33 9.00
C SER A 26 -8.79 -21.92 8.86
N HIS A 27 -9.51 -22.42 7.84
CA HIS A 27 -10.94 -22.19 7.66
C HIS A 27 -11.81 -22.75 8.79
N ARG A 28 -11.33 -23.74 9.51
CA ARG A 28 -12.05 -24.31 10.67
C ARG A 28 -11.89 -23.51 11.95
N ILE A 29 -10.78 -22.77 12.04
CA ILE A 29 -10.42 -22.01 13.24
C ILE A 29 -10.84 -20.55 13.09
N LEU A 30 -10.69 -19.98 11.89
CA LEU A 30 -10.93 -18.58 11.60
C LEU A 30 -12.30 -18.40 10.95
N PRO A 31 -13.07 -17.37 11.32
CA PRO A 31 -14.37 -17.10 10.72
C PRO A 31 -14.26 -16.80 9.23
N PHE A 32 -13.20 -16.12 8.80
CA PHE A 32 -12.88 -15.87 7.41
C PHE A 32 -11.38 -15.57 7.23
N ILE A 33 -10.89 -15.78 6.02
CA ILE A 33 -9.50 -15.59 5.63
C ILE A 33 -9.47 -14.71 4.40
N CYS A 34 -8.59 -13.71 4.42
CA CYS A 34 -8.27 -12.89 3.25
C CYS A 34 -6.92 -13.31 2.68
N CYS A 35 -6.85 -13.44 1.37
CA CYS A 35 -5.63 -13.76 0.64
C CYS A 35 -5.45 -12.76 -0.50
N THR A 36 -4.25 -12.25 -0.67
CA THR A 36 -3.89 -11.35 -1.77
C THR A 36 -2.77 -11.94 -2.59
N CYS A 37 -2.74 -11.57 -3.88
CA CYS A 37 -1.62 -11.88 -4.77
C CYS A 37 -1.34 -13.38 -4.94
N ALA A 38 -2.38 -14.17 -5.05
CA ALA A 38 -2.25 -15.59 -5.40
C ALA A 38 -1.49 -15.74 -6.72
N ASN A 39 -0.57 -16.69 -6.76
CA ASN A 39 0.14 -17.06 -7.99
C ASN A 39 -0.70 -18.07 -8.81
N GLU A 40 -0.21 -18.39 -10.01
CA GLU A 40 -0.87 -19.33 -10.93
C GLU A 40 -1.15 -20.72 -10.33
N ASN A 41 -0.39 -21.16 -9.33
CA ASN A 41 -0.57 -22.45 -8.67
C ASN A 41 -1.59 -22.37 -7.52
N SER A 42 -1.63 -21.25 -6.81
CA SER A 42 -2.53 -21.04 -5.66
C SER A 42 -3.89 -20.46 -6.05
N LEU A 43 -3.97 -19.76 -7.18
CA LEU A 43 -5.21 -19.14 -7.65
C LEU A 43 -6.37 -20.15 -7.80
N PRO A 44 -6.21 -21.32 -8.49
CA PRO A 44 -7.30 -22.29 -8.61
C PRO A 44 -7.75 -22.86 -7.26
N ILE A 45 -6.83 -22.96 -6.29
CA ILE A 45 -7.17 -23.43 -4.93
C ILE A 45 -8.01 -22.39 -4.22
N ASN A 46 -7.59 -21.13 -4.26
CA ASN A 46 -8.34 -20.04 -3.65
C ASN A 46 -9.73 -19.88 -4.28
N ASP A 47 -9.83 -19.97 -5.60
CA ASP A 47 -11.11 -19.91 -6.32
C ASP A 47 -12.04 -21.05 -5.91
N SER A 48 -11.51 -22.26 -5.68
CA SER A 48 -12.30 -23.41 -5.27
C SER A 48 -12.77 -23.35 -3.81
N LEU A 49 -12.12 -22.58 -2.97
CA LEU A 49 -12.34 -22.51 -1.52
C LEU A 49 -13.04 -21.25 -1.06
N GLY A 50 -13.21 -20.28 -1.92
CA GLY A 50 -13.72 -18.99 -1.51
C GLY A 50 -14.39 -18.19 -2.61
N LEU A 51 -14.79 -17.00 -2.22
CA LEU A 51 -15.30 -15.98 -3.12
C LEU A 51 -14.11 -15.18 -3.67
N ALA A 52 -14.03 -15.11 -4.99
CA ALA A 52 -13.11 -14.20 -5.67
C ALA A 52 -13.83 -12.88 -5.95
N PHE A 53 -13.18 -11.77 -5.62
CA PHE A 53 -13.66 -10.43 -5.96
C PHE A 53 -12.70 -9.82 -6.99
N PRO A 54 -12.83 -10.16 -8.29
CA PRO A 54 -11.89 -9.74 -9.33
C PRO A 54 -11.85 -8.23 -9.54
N GLU A 55 -12.90 -7.50 -9.15
CA GLU A 55 -12.96 -6.05 -9.13
C GLU A 55 -12.13 -5.44 -7.99
N LEU A 56 -11.89 -6.21 -6.92
CA LEU A 56 -11.05 -5.80 -5.81
C LEU A 56 -9.61 -6.16 -6.10
N ARG A 57 -8.84 -5.17 -6.48
CA ARG A 57 -7.41 -5.31 -6.78
C ARG A 57 -6.61 -4.32 -5.95
N ILE A 58 -5.45 -4.74 -5.53
CA ILE A 58 -4.46 -3.81 -5.03
C ILE A 58 -3.95 -3.02 -6.22
N ARG A 59 -4.14 -1.71 -6.19
CA ARG A 59 -3.78 -0.79 -7.26
C ARG A 59 -2.53 -0.03 -6.86
N ARG A 60 -1.69 0.28 -7.81
CA ARG A 60 -0.49 1.07 -7.61
C ARG A 60 -0.68 2.46 -8.18
N PHE A 61 -0.43 3.44 -7.34
CA PHE A 61 -0.31 4.83 -7.73
C PHE A 61 1.16 5.24 -7.69
N VAL A 62 1.59 6.00 -8.67
CA VAL A 62 2.98 6.46 -8.78
C VAL A 62 3.00 7.96 -9.01
N TYR A 63 3.92 8.64 -8.31
CA TYR A 63 4.21 10.06 -8.50
C TYR A 63 5.69 10.23 -8.82
N MET A 64 6.01 10.89 -9.91
CA MET A 64 7.39 11.21 -10.27
C MET A 64 7.84 12.47 -9.55
N LEU A 65 8.81 12.34 -8.67
CA LEU A 65 9.31 13.45 -7.87
C LEU A 65 10.39 14.26 -8.60
N THR A 66 11.09 13.64 -9.55
CA THR A 66 12.19 14.31 -10.26
C THR A 66 12.18 14.01 -11.77
N PRO A 67 12.60 14.95 -12.63
CA PRO A 67 12.80 14.71 -14.06
C PRO A 67 13.81 13.57 -14.34
N LYS A 68 14.77 13.35 -13.44
CA LYS A 68 15.74 12.25 -13.54
C LYS A 68 15.06 10.89 -13.55
N CYS A 69 13.96 10.72 -12.80
CA CYS A 69 13.19 9.48 -12.82
C CYS A 69 12.61 9.22 -14.21
N LEU A 70 12.09 10.23 -14.88
CA LEU A 70 11.57 10.14 -16.23
C LEU A 70 12.64 9.65 -17.21
N GLN A 71 13.85 10.22 -17.15
CA GLN A 71 14.96 9.79 -17.98
C GLN A 71 15.35 8.32 -17.75
N ILE A 72 15.41 7.89 -16.47
CA ILE A 72 15.70 6.49 -16.12
C ILE A 72 14.66 5.54 -16.71
N VAL A 73 13.37 5.91 -16.65
CA VAL A 73 12.30 5.11 -17.20
C VAL A 73 12.39 5.07 -18.73
N GLN A 74 12.64 6.20 -19.39
CA GLN A 74 12.82 6.27 -20.84
C GLN A 74 13.99 5.40 -21.34
N ASP A 75 15.12 5.45 -20.65
CA ASP A 75 16.34 4.71 -21.02
C ASP A 75 16.18 3.18 -20.86
N ASN A 76 15.33 2.75 -19.93
CA ASN A 76 15.15 1.32 -19.61
C ASN A 76 13.90 0.69 -20.23
N CYS A 77 12.92 1.53 -20.61
CA CYS A 77 11.64 1.07 -21.11
C CYS A 77 11.49 1.62 -22.53
N GLN A 78 11.66 0.99 -23.56
CA GLN A 78 11.49 1.45 -24.94
C GLN A 78 10.11 2.11 -25.26
N MET A 79 9.51 2.79 -24.31
CA MET A 79 8.18 3.40 -24.40
C MET A 79 8.26 4.92 -24.23
N GLN A 80 7.40 5.62 -24.96
CA GLN A 80 7.24 7.08 -24.84
C GLN A 80 6.48 7.39 -23.53
N VAL A 81 7.22 7.77 -22.51
CA VAL A 81 6.70 8.08 -21.16
C VAL A 81 6.18 9.52 -21.05
N GLU A 82 6.54 10.36 -22.04
CA GLU A 82 6.31 11.81 -22.03
C GLU A 82 4.85 12.24 -21.90
N THR A 83 3.91 11.36 -22.27
CA THR A 83 2.48 11.68 -22.22
C THR A 83 1.81 11.45 -20.88
N LEU A 84 2.44 10.69 -19.98
CA LEU A 84 1.84 10.31 -18.69
C LEU A 84 2.25 11.24 -17.54
N PHE A 85 3.41 11.86 -17.69
CA PHE A 85 3.97 12.73 -16.66
C PHE A 85 4.23 14.09 -17.30
N THR A 86 3.27 14.99 -17.21
CA THR A 86 3.54 16.42 -17.40
C THR A 86 4.60 16.86 -16.42
N GLU A 87 5.39 17.89 -16.76
CA GLU A 87 6.33 18.49 -15.81
C GLU A 87 5.59 18.69 -14.48
N ASN A 88 5.88 17.82 -13.51
CA ASN A 88 5.17 17.83 -12.24
C ASN A 88 5.52 19.10 -11.50
N GLN A 89 4.64 20.07 -11.57
CA GLN A 89 4.60 21.12 -10.58
C GLN A 89 3.98 20.51 -9.34
N PHE A 90 4.73 20.47 -8.23
CA PHE A 90 4.16 20.12 -6.95
C PHE A 90 2.93 21.00 -6.70
N ILE A 91 1.84 20.34 -6.35
CA ILE A 91 0.62 21.06 -5.98
C ILE A 91 0.77 21.44 -4.52
N ASP A 92 0.62 22.71 -4.23
CA ASP A 92 0.66 23.20 -2.85
C ASP A 92 -0.61 22.77 -2.10
N PRO A 93 -0.49 22.52 -0.79
CA PRO A 93 -1.66 22.28 0.07
C PRO A 93 -2.64 23.46 -0.02
N HIS A 94 -3.91 23.17 0.06
CA HIS A 94 -4.95 24.21 0.09
C HIS A 94 -4.95 24.97 1.41
N ASP A 95 -4.68 24.25 2.51
CA ASP A 95 -4.63 24.82 3.85
C ASP A 95 -3.18 25.07 4.31
N ASN A 96 -2.77 26.33 4.28
CA ASN A 96 -1.45 26.75 4.72
C ASN A 96 -1.25 26.69 6.25
N SER A 97 -2.30 26.47 7.03
CA SER A 97 -2.20 26.29 8.49
C SER A 97 -1.72 24.89 8.88
N ILE A 98 -1.71 23.96 7.94
CA ILE A 98 -1.27 22.58 8.16
C ILE A 98 0.23 22.48 7.94
N LYS A 99 0.92 21.79 8.86
CA LYS A 99 2.38 21.59 8.84
C LYS A 99 2.77 20.14 8.95
N LYS A 100 3.81 19.78 8.23
CA LYS A 100 4.41 18.43 8.25
C LYS A 100 5.65 18.40 9.12
N THR A 101 5.86 17.29 9.83
CA THR A 101 7.08 17.03 10.61
C THR A 101 7.42 15.53 10.58
N TRP A 102 8.69 15.21 10.34
CA TRP A 102 9.19 13.86 10.57
C TRP A 102 9.35 13.62 12.06
N VAL A 103 8.78 12.52 12.56
CA VAL A 103 8.83 12.15 13.98
C VAL A 103 9.43 10.75 14.16
N GLU A 104 9.95 10.48 15.34
CA GLU A 104 10.56 9.20 15.68
C GLU A 104 9.55 8.17 16.22
N ASP A 105 8.44 8.67 16.79
CA ASP A 105 7.41 7.86 17.41
C ASP A 105 6.04 8.07 16.78
N ILE A 106 5.14 7.11 16.94
CA ILE A 106 3.73 7.28 16.59
C ILE A 106 3.10 8.28 17.56
N PRO A 107 2.43 9.34 17.08
CA PRO A 107 1.79 10.34 17.93
C PRO A 107 0.81 9.71 18.93
N HIS A 108 0.80 10.17 20.17
CA HIS A 108 -0.04 9.62 21.22
C HIS A 108 -1.54 9.80 20.99
N ASP A 109 -1.93 10.81 20.20
CA ASP A 109 -3.30 11.11 19.77
C ASP A 109 -3.70 10.39 18.46
N PHE A 110 -2.87 9.45 17.99
CA PHE A 110 -3.13 8.68 16.77
C PHE A 110 -4.46 7.92 16.81
N ASN A 111 -4.86 7.39 17.97
CA ASN A 111 -6.12 6.67 18.09
C ASN A 111 -7.34 7.55 17.75
N GLU A 112 -7.27 8.85 18.03
CA GLU A 112 -8.34 9.80 17.69
C GLU A 112 -8.43 9.98 16.17
N LEU A 113 -7.28 10.13 15.50
CA LEU A 113 -7.21 10.16 14.02
C LEU A 113 -7.75 8.86 13.42
N TRP A 114 -7.35 7.71 13.97
CA TRP A 114 -7.78 6.40 13.49
C TRP A 114 -9.31 6.23 13.56
N VAL A 115 -9.92 6.63 14.67
CA VAL A 115 -11.39 6.57 14.83
C VAL A 115 -12.11 7.40 13.77
N VAL A 116 -11.59 8.59 13.46
CA VAL A 116 -12.18 9.46 12.42
C VAL A 116 -12.00 8.84 11.04
N PHE A 117 -10.80 8.35 10.73
CA PHE A 117 -10.48 7.76 9.44
C PHE A 117 -11.26 6.48 9.15
N SER A 118 -11.33 5.58 10.14
CA SER A 118 -11.92 4.24 9.95
C SER A 118 -13.44 4.17 10.04
N LYS A 119 -14.08 5.26 10.43
CA LYS A 119 -15.51 5.34 10.77
C LYS A 119 -16.44 4.73 9.71
N ASP A 120 -16.15 4.98 8.45
CA ASP A 120 -17.00 4.56 7.32
C ASP A 120 -16.41 3.36 6.57
N LEU A 121 -15.37 2.72 7.10
CA LEU A 121 -14.73 1.55 6.52
C LEU A 121 -15.35 0.26 7.07
N ASN A 122 -15.65 -0.70 6.19
CA ASN A 122 -16.19 -2.00 6.55
C ASN A 122 -15.12 -3.10 6.60
N CYS A 123 -14.11 -2.99 5.73
CA CYS A 123 -13.03 -3.99 5.62
C CYS A 123 -11.67 -3.30 5.75
N VAL A 124 -11.11 -3.37 6.93
CA VAL A 124 -9.84 -2.73 7.28
C VAL A 124 -9.14 -3.51 8.40
N VAL A 125 -7.83 -3.51 8.41
CA VAL A 125 -7.05 -3.98 9.56
C VAL A 125 -7.07 -2.89 10.63
N GLU A 126 -7.43 -3.25 11.85
CA GLU A 126 -7.40 -2.32 12.99
C GLU A 126 -6.00 -1.77 13.18
N ARG A 127 -5.89 -0.45 13.25
CA ARG A 127 -4.63 0.27 13.50
C ARG A 127 -4.78 1.10 14.77
N ASP A 128 -4.63 0.47 15.91
CA ASP A 128 -4.45 1.22 17.15
C ASP A 128 -2.97 1.64 17.33
N LEU A 129 -2.72 2.46 18.32
CA LEU A 129 -1.36 2.94 18.62
C LEU A 129 -0.38 1.78 18.83
N GLU A 130 -0.80 0.71 19.53
CA GLU A 130 0.03 -0.47 19.81
C GLU A 130 0.37 -1.22 18.52
N TYR A 131 -0.61 -1.40 17.62
CA TYR A 131 -0.38 -2.00 16.31
C TYR A 131 0.65 -1.18 15.51
N MET A 132 0.47 0.14 15.44
CA MET A 132 1.36 1.03 14.68
C MET A 132 2.79 1.00 15.23
N GLN A 133 2.96 1.01 16.54
CA GLN A 133 4.27 0.90 17.18
C GLN A 133 4.95 -0.43 16.84
N ARG A 134 4.26 -1.54 17.05
CA ARG A 134 4.80 -2.87 16.74
C ARG A 134 5.11 -3.05 15.25
N ARG A 135 4.22 -2.55 14.38
CA ARG A 135 4.35 -2.75 12.93
C ARG A 135 5.46 -1.92 12.31
N TYR A 136 5.66 -0.70 12.78
CA TYR A 136 6.53 0.27 12.12
C TYR A 136 7.77 0.67 12.92
N LEU A 137 7.74 0.67 14.24
CA LEU A 137 8.90 1.01 15.07
C LEU A 137 9.72 -0.21 15.49
N GLU A 138 9.05 -1.34 15.75
CA GLU A 138 9.71 -2.57 16.19
C GLU A 138 10.05 -3.52 15.02
N ALA A 139 9.84 -3.11 13.78
CA ALA A 139 10.10 -3.91 12.61
C ALA A 139 11.61 -4.26 12.49
N PRO A 140 12.01 -5.55 12.57
CA PRO A 140 13.42 -5.91 12.77
C PRO A 140 14.31 -5.71 11.53
N TYR A 141 13.72 -5.56 10.34
CA TYR A 141 14.46 -5.54 9.08
C TYR A 141 14.18 -4.33 8.20
N GLN A 142 13.30 -3.43 8.64
CA GLN A 142 12.91 -2.25 7.87
C GLN A 142 12.99 -1.00 8.73
N GLN A 143 13.48 0.06 8.13
CA GLN A 143 13.40 1.38 8.72
C GLN A 143 12.26 2.14 8.07
N TYR A 144 11.29 2.52 8.86
CA TYR A 144 10.18 3.38 8.46
C TYR A 144 10.38 4.80 8.96
N HIS A 145 9.91 5.74 8.18
CA HIS A 145 9.88 7.15 8.52
C HIS A 145 8.44 7.56 8.70
N ILE A 146 8.15 8.25 9.79
CA ILE A 146 6.82 8.64 10.20
C ILE A 146 6.68 10.13 9.94
N LEU A 147 5.77 10.50 9.04
CA LEU A 147 5.42 11.88 8.76
C LEU A 147 4.09 12.19 9.44
N GLU A 148 4.10 13.05 10.45
CA GLU A 148 2.88 13.63 10.99
C GLU A 148 2.53 14.94 10.28
N VAL A 149 1.25 15.20 10.15
CA VAL A 149 0.71 16.44 9.60
C VAL A 149 -0.31 17.01 10.59
N ARG A 150 -0.05 18.22 11.06
CA ARG A 150 -0.85 18.88 12.10
C ARG A 150 -1.33 20.25 11.67
N SER A 151 -2.50 20.64 12.18
CA SER A 151 -2.98 22.02 12.08
C SER A 151 -2.22 22.95 13.03
N ASP A 152 -2.39 24.26 12.87
CA ASP A 152 -1.81 25.27 13.78
C ASP A 152 -2.30 25.11 15.22
N ASP A 153 -3.47 24.52 15.44
CA ASP A 153 -4.01 24.17 16.76
C ASP A 153 -3.44 22.85 17.31
N HIS A 154 -2.41 22.30 16.66
CA HIS A 154 -1.73 21.05 17.00
C HIS A 154 -2.59 19.78 16.87
N GLU A 155 -3.75 19.83 16.24
CA GLU A 155 -4.57 18.65 15.96
C GLU A 155 -3.91 17.79 14.88
N LEU A 156 -3.82 16.48 15.11
CA LEU A 156 -3.28 15.53 14.15
C LEU A 156 -4.28 15.34 12.98
N ARG A 157 -3.89 15.80 11.80
CA ARG A 157 -4.71 15.73 10.58
C ARG A 157 -4.35 14.55 9.70
N GLY A 158 -3.11 14.08 9.79
CA GLY A 158 -2.67 12.93 9.03
C GLY A 158 -1.39 12.32 9.54
N LEU A 159 -1.22 11.04 9.20
CA LEU A 159 -0.01 10.27 9.43
C LEU A 159 0.31 9.47 8.18
N THR A 160 1.55 9.56 7.73
CA THR A 160 2.04 8.79 6.59
C THR A 160 3.27 7.99 7.00
N ILE A 161 3.30 6.72 6.65
CA ILE A 161 4.46 5.84 6.85
C ILE A 161 5.19 5.70 5.53
N VAL A 162 6.44 6.10 5.50
CA VAL A 162 7.28 6.08 4.30
C VAL A 162 8.52 5.24 4.55
N ARG A 163 8.87 4.41 3.59
CA ARG A 163 10.16 3.72 3.53
C ARG A 163 10.97 4.25 2.36
N PHE A 164 12.14 4.80 2.65
CA PHE A 164 13.09 5.19 1.63
C PHE A 164 13.96 3.99 1.26
N GLN A 165 13.88 3.58 0.00
CA GLN A 165 14.61 2.44 -0.51
C GLN A 165 15.70 2.89 -1.48
N ALA A 166 16.95 2.61 -1.13
CA ALA A 166 18.07 2.83 -2.02
C ALA A 166 18.03 1.85 -3.21
N THR A 167 18.37 2.35 -4.39
CA THR A 167 18.47 1.60 -5.63
C THR A 167 19.75 1.98 -6.35
N SER A 168 20.11 1.25 -7.42
CA SER A 168 21.25 1.62 -8.28
C SER A 168 21.10 2.99 -8.97
N PHE A 169 19.88 3.53 -9.05
CA PHE A 169 19.57 4.79 -9.72
C PHE A 169 19.39 5.97 -8.75
N GLY A 170 19.14 5.69 -7.50
CA GLY A 170 18.84 6.66 -6.46
C GLY A 170 17.84 6.13 -5.45
N THR A 171 17.25 6.99 -4.66
CA THR A 171 16.29 6.61 -3.61
C THR A 171 14.86 6.63 -4.14
N CYS A 172 14.03 5.68 -3.74
CA CYS A 172 12.60 5.65 -4.00
C CYS A 172 11.83 5.79 -2.69
N ALA A 173 10.76 6.56 -2.68
CA ALA A 173 9.84 6.65 -1.55
C ALA A 173 8.71 5.63 -1.71
N ARG A 174 8.64 4.68 -0.79
CA ARG A 174 7.55 3.71 -0.69
C ARG A 174 6.58 4.19 0.37
N ILE A 175 5.44 4.71 -0.03
CA ILE A 175 4.38 5.04 0.91
C ILE A 175 3.73 3.71 1.31
N VAL A 176 3.90 3.35 2.58
CA VAL A 176 3.53 2.03 3.11
C VAL A 176 2.14 2.09 3.71
N ASP A 177 1.85 3.16 4.42
CA ASP A 177 0.54 3.43 5.00
C ASP A 177 0.22 4.92 4.99
N PHE A 178 -1.08 5.24 4.98
CA PHE A 178 -1.57 6.60 4.92
C PHE A 178 -2.91 6.69 5.64
N ILE A 179 -3.00 7.56 6.62
CA ILE A 179 -4.20 7.83 7.40
C ILE A 179 -4.36 9.34 7.49
N ALA A 180 -5.53 9.86 7.14
CA ALA A 180 -5.83 11.30 7.21
C ALA A 180 -7.29 11.54 7.55
N THR A 181 -7.60 12.70 8.14
CA THR A 181 -8.99 13.13 8.27
C THR A 181 -9.56 13.42 6.88
N PRO A 182 -10.85 13.16 6.63
CA PRO A 182 -11.43 13.30 5.29
C PRO A 182 -11.33 14.73 4.70
N ASP A 183 -11.34 15.73 5.55
CA ASP A 183 -11.22 17.15 5.18
C ASP A 183 -9.80 17.61 4.89
N SER A 184 -8.79 16.87 5.35
CA SER A 184 -7.38 17.21 5.18
C SER A 184 -6.62 16.23 4.27
N GLU A 185 -7.29 15.23 3.71
CA GLU A 185 -6.65 14.15 2.96
C GLU A 185 -5.80 14.67 1.79
N PHE A 186 -6.33 15.60 0.99
CA PHE A 186 -5.60 16.21 -0.12
C PHE A 186 -4.32 16.91 0.36
N ASP A 187 -4.42 17.71 1.41
CA ASP A 187 -3.28 18.46 1.95
C ASP A 187 -2.21 17.53 2.55
N VAL A 188 -2.64 16.45 3.21
CA VAL A 188 -1.71 15.42 3.73
C VAL A 188 -0.96 14.74 2.58
N TRP A 189 -1.61 14.45 1.45
CA TRP A 189 -0.95 13.93 0.25
C TRP A 189 0.08 14.93 -0.30
N CYS A 190 -0.28 16.21 -0.43
CA CYS A 190 0.65 17.26 -0.87
C CYS A 190 1.88 17.32 0.06
N HIS A 191 1.66 17.36 1.36
CA HIS A 191 2.75 17.38 2.35
C HIS A 191 3.63 16.12 2.28
N THR A 192 3.03 14.96 2.04
CA THR A 192 3.77 13.70 1.87
C THR A 192 4.70 13.75 0.65
N LEU A 193 4.19 14.23 -0.49
CA LEU A 193 4.99 14.36 -1.71
C LEU A 193 6.13 15.37 -1.54
N HIS A 194 5.86 16.52 -0.92
CA HIS A 194 6.89 17.52 -0.60
C HIS A 194 7.98 16.93 0.31
N ALA A 195 7.59 16.17 1.36
CA ALA A 195 8.52 15.53 2.26
C ALA A 195 9.37 14.45 1.56
N CYS A 196 8.79 13.67 0.66
CA CYS A 196 9.52 12.71 -0.16
C CYS A 196 10.53 13.38 -1.11
N ASN A 197 10.15 14.53 -1.70
CA ASN A 197 11.04 15.29 -2.56
C ASN A 197 12.21 15.93 -1.79
N GLU A 198 11.97 16.46 -0.60
CA GLU A 198 13.01 16.99 0.30
C GLU A 198 14.03 15.92 0.70
N ASN A 199 13.64 14.64 0.68
CA ASN A 199 14.52 13.49 0.86
C ASN A 199 15.12 12.97 -0.45
N GLU A 200 15.10 13.76 -1.52
CA GLU A 200 15.70 13.47 -2.82
C GLU A 200 15.22 12.15 -3.45
N ALA A 201 14.01 11.72 -3.15
CA ALA A 201 13.44 10.53 -3.76
C ALA A 201 13.15 10.77 -5.25
N LEU A 202 13.40 9.76 -6.08
CA LEU A 202 13.17 9.82 -7.53
C LEU A 202 11.68 9.76 -7.85
N TYR A 203 10.96 8.90 -7.17
CA TYR A 203 9.52 8.76 -7.28
C TYR A 203 8.94 8.28 -5.94
N ALA A 204 7.64 8.48 -5.78
CA ALA A 204 6.86 7.87 -4.72
C ALA A 204 5.88 6.86 -5.30
N ASP A 205 5.66 5.74 -4.63
CA ASP A 205 4.57 4.83 -4.96
C ASP A 205 3.73 4.49 -3.73
N PHE A 206 2.44 4.27 -4.00
CA PHE A 206 1.47 3.87 -3.01
C PHE A 206 0.62 2.72 -3.55
N PHE A 207 0.49 1.67 -2.76
CA PHE A 207 -0.36 0.52 -3.08
C PHE A 207 -1.56 0.51 -2.17
N VAL A 208 -2.72 0.48 -2.77
CA VAL A 208 -3.98 0.49 -2.02
C VAL A 208 -5.03 -0.38 -2.70
N MET A 209 -5.79 -1.09 -1.89
CA MET A 209 -7.08 -1.64 -2.25
C MET A 209 -8.16 -0.78 -1.59
N GLY A 210 -9.18 -0.45 -2.33
CA GLY A 210 -10.17 0.55 -1.97
C GLY A 210 -10.14 1.73 -2.95
N THR A 211 -11.24 2.37 -3.17
CA THR A 211 -11.39 3.49 -4.14
C THR A 211 -11.80 4.80 -3.50
N GLY A 212 -11.97 4.80 -2.16
CA GLY A 212 -12.45 5.98 -1.44
C GLY A 212 -11.58 7.22 -1.63
N GLN A 213 -10.26 7.03 -1.79
CA GLN A 213 -9.29 8.12 -1.88
C GLN A 213 -8.80 8.41 -3.31
N ASP A 214 -9.32 7.75 -4.33
CA ASP A 214 -8.87 7.91 -5.72
C ASP A 214 -8.88 9.35 -6.18
N LYS A 215 -9.93 10.08 -5.82
CA LYS A 215 -10.08 11.48 -6.23
C LYS A 215 -8.90 12.32 -5.75
N ASN A 216 -8.58 12.27 -4.46
CA ASN A 216 -7.50 13.06 -3.87
C ASN A 216 -6.13 12.64 -4.39
N LEU A 217 -5.88 11.33 -4.56
CA LEU A 217 -4.65 10.82 -5.17
C LEU A 217 -4.46 11.36 -6.59
N LEU A 218 -5.48 11.31 -7.43
CA LEU A 218 -5.39 11.80 -8.81
C LEU A 218 -5.27 13.32 -8.86
N GLU A 219 -5.98 14.05 -8.00
CA GLU A 219 -5.90 15.51 -7.92
C GLU A 219 -4.53 15.99 -7.45
N THR A 220 -3.83 15.23 -6.61
CA THR A 220 -2.43 15.53 -6.23
C THR A 220 -1.41 15.14 -7.29
N GLY A 221 -1.84 14.57 -8.40
CA GLY A 221 -0.99 14.24 -9.54
C GLY A 221 -0.40 12.83 -9.55
N PHE A 222 -0.83 11.95 -8.65
CA PHE A 222 -0.51 10.53 -8.79
C PHE A 222 -1.12 9.96 -10.07
N VAL A 223 -0.41 9.04 -10.69
CA VAL A 223 -0.88 8.30 -11.86
C VAL A 223 -1.14 6.86 -11.46
N LEU A 224 -2.33 6.37 -11.75
CA LEU A 224 -2.71 4.98 -11.52
C LEU A 224 -2.04 4.07 -12.54
N GLU A 225 -1.37 3.00 -12.09
CA GLU A 225 -0.88 1.93 -12.95
C GLU A 225 -2.05 1.20 -13.60
N THR A 226 -2.05 1.15 -14.94
CA THR A 226 -3.03 0.41 -15.74
C THR A 226 -2.31 -0.49 -16.74
N ASP A 227 -3.06 -1.37 -17.41
CA ASP A 227 -2.50 -2.25 -18.44
C ASP A 227 -2.00 -1.48 -19.68
N ASP A 228 -2.55 -0.29 -19.88
CA ASP A 228 -2.28 0.53 -21.06
C ASP A 228 -1.17 1.57 -20.85
N ASN A 229 -0.61 1.67 -19.64
CA ASN A 229 0.44 2.65 -19.36
C ASN A 229 1.77 2.01 -18.96
N CYS A 230 2.86 2.76 -19.13
CA CYS A 230 4.22 2.29 -18.89
C CYS A 230 4.67 2.34 -17.42
N ILE A 231 3.80 2.71 -16.49
CA ILE A 231 4.13 2.80 -15.06
C ILE A 231 4.56 1.45 -14.51
N ALA A 232 4.04 0.35 -15.07
CA ALA A 232 4.49 -0.99 -14.76
C ALA A 232 6.01 -1.21 -14.96
N SER A 233 6.64 -0.37 -15.77
CA SER A 233 8.09 -0.38 -16.01
C SER A 233 8.88 0.32 -14.90
N ILE A 234 8.24 1.12 -14.06
CA ILE A 234 8.87 1.70 -12.88
C ILE A 234 8.98 0.58 -11.84
N PRO A 235 10.19 0.29 -11.34
CA PRO A 235 10.43 -0.80 -10.42
C PRO A 235 9.46 -0.81 -9.25
N ASN A 236 8.85 -1.95 -8.96
CA ASN A 236 7.79 -2.05 -7.97
C ASN A 236 8.11 -2.99 -6.81
N LEU A 237 7.23 -2.96 -5.81
CA LEU A 237 7.09 -3.84 -4.66
C LEU A 237 8.37 -4.10 -3.85
N LEU A 238 9.07 -5.16 -4.15
CA LEU A 238 10.12 -5.72 -3.32
C LEU A 238 11.51 -5.41 -3.85
N SER A 239 11.61 -5.28 -5.17
CA SER A 239 12.82 -4.87 -5.84
C SER A 239 12.53 -3.70 -6.77
N PRO A 240 13.25 -2.59 -6.66
CA PRO A 240 13.15 -1.50 -7.63
C PRO A 240 13.56 -1.91 -9.04
N ILE A 241 14.11 -3.10 -9.24
CA ILE A 241 14.59 -3.64 -10.52
C ILE A 241 13.67 -4.75 -11.04
N ASP A 242 12.63 -5.13 -10.29
CA ASP A 242 11.70 -6.18 -10.68
C ASP A 242 10.54 -5.58 -11.50
N TYR A 243 10.60 -5.80 -12.81
CA TYR A 243 9.58 -5.35 -13.77
C TYR A 243 8.41 -6.33 -13.92
N ARG A 244 8.36 -7.40 -13.12
CA ARG A 244 7.30 -8.39 -13.23
C ARG A 244 5.99 -7.85 -12.68
N ARG A 245 4.93 -8.00 -13.45
CA ARG A 245 3.58 -7.78 -12.97
C ARG A 245 3.18 -8.91 -12.03
N TRP A 246 2.59 -8.52 -10.91
CA TRP A 246 2.02 -9.47 -9.97
C TRP A 246 0.49 -9.47 -10.14
N SER A 247 -0.13 -10.63 -9.95
CA SER A 247 -1.57 -10.67 -9.77
C SER A 247 -1.91 -10.04 -8.42
N TYR A 248 -2.71 -8.99 -8.44
CA TYR A 248 -3.13 -8.28 -7.23
C TYR A 248 -4.59 -8.61 -6.87
N THR A 249 -5.05 -9.80 -7.23
CA THR A 249 -6.41 -10.26 -6.91
C THR A 249 -6.59 -10.41 -5.41
N PHE A 250 -7.83 -10.21 -4.99
CA PHE A 250 -8.24 -10.37 -3.60
C PHE A 250 -9.24 -11.51 -3.49
N HIS A 251 -9.02 -12.38 -2.53
CA HIS A 251 -9.86 -13.53 -2.26
C HIS A 251 -10.26 -13.54 -0.79
N VAL A 252 -11.53 -13.76 -0.52
CA VAL A 252 -12.05 -13.94 0.83
C VAL A 252 -12.78 -15.27 0.88
N SER A 253 -12.50 -16.06 1.88
CA SER A 253 -13.13 -17.36 2.08
C SER A 253 -13.46 -17.59 3.55
N GLY A 254 -14.47 -18.43 3.82
CA GLY A 254 -14.94 -18.75 5.17
C GLY A 254 -16.44 -18.46 5.36
N ASN A 255 -16.84 -18.29 6.62
CA ASN A 255 -18.22 -17.97 6.97
C ASN A 255 -18.46 -16.46 6.81
N LEU A 256 -18.67 -16.03 5.58
CA LEU A 256 -18.94 -14.63 5.27
C LEU A 256 -20.33 -14.21 5.75
N PRO A 257 -20.50 -12.95 6.17
CA PRO A 257 -21.82 -12.41 6.49
C PRO A 257 -22.74 -12.45 5.26
N HIS A 258 -24.05 -12.42 5.49
CA HIS A 258 -25.05 -12.45 4.42
C HIS A 258 -25.02 -11.21 3.52
N ASP A 259 -24.46 -10.12 4.01
CA ASP A 259 -24.30 -8.83 3.36
C ASP A 259 -22.87 -8.61 2.83
N VAL A 260 -22.23 -9.68 2.37
CA VAL A 260 -20.83 -9.66 1.90
C VAL A 260 -20.57 -8.60 0.83
N ASP A 261 -21.55 -8.32 -0.03
CA ASP A 261 -21.40 -7.30 -1.08
C ASP A 261 -21.25 -5.88 -0.51
N ASP A 262 -21.96 -5.55 0.58
CA ASP A 262 -21.76 -4.26 1.26
C ASP A 262 -20.41 -4.23 2.01
N TRP A 263 -19.98 -5.36 2.53
CA TRP A 263 -18.67 -5.52 3.16
C TRP A 263 -17.53 -5.35 2.18
N MET A 264 -17.74 -5.78 0.94
CA MET A 264 -16.75 -5.73 -0.14
C MET A 264 -16.94 -4.50 -1.06
N ASP A 265 -17.73 -3.52 -0.65
CA ASP A 265 -17.80 -2.23 -1.36
C ASP A 265 -16.40 -1.60 -1.44
N PRO A 266 -15.85 -1.40 -2.65
CA PRO A 266 -14.49 -0.84 -2.81
C PRO A 266 -14.29 0.52 -2.14
N LYS A 267 -15.36 1.27 -1.90
CA LYS A 267 -15.29 2.58 -1.22
C LYS A 267 -15.11 2.45 0.29
N LYS A 268 -15.43 1.30 0.85
CA LYS A 268 -15.39 1.01 2.28
C LYS A 268 -14.27 0.04 2.66
N ILE A 269 -13.32 -0.17 1.76
CA ILE A 269 -12.17 -1.04 1.98
C ILE A 269 -10.91 -0.18 2.09
N TRP A 270 -10.07 -0.52 3.06
CA TRP A 270 -8.74 0.05 3.17
C TRP A 270 -7.73 -1.04 3.45
N PHE A 271 -6.85 -1.25 2.48
CA PHE A 271 -5.74 -2.17 2.57
C PHE A 271 -4.54 -1.57 1.85
N THR A 272 -3.39 -1.53 2.53
CA THR A 272 -2.16 -0.95 2.02
C THR A 272 -1.01 -1.94 2.05
N LYS A 273 0.19 -1.52 1.65
CA LYS A 273 1.42 -2.31 1.85
C LYS A 273 1.63 -2.71 3.31
N GLY A 274 1.24 -1.83 4.23
CA GLY A 274 1.38 -2.04 5.66
C GLY A 274 0.65 -3.27 6.18
N ASP A 275 -0.43 -3.66 5.52
CA ASP A 275 -1.27 -4.78 5.93
C ASP A 275 -0.75 -6.15 5.48
N GLY A 276 0.21 -6.20 4.59
CA GLY A 276 0.73 -7.44 4.03
C GLY A 276 2.22 -7.64 4.24
N ASP A 277 2.72 -8.75 3.69
CA ASP A 277 4.15 -9.07 3.67
C ASP A 277 4.93 -8.42 2.51
N ARG A 278 4.24 -7.66 1.66
CA ARG A 278 4.78 -7.08 0.43
C ARG A 278 5.74 -5.93 0.66
N ASP A 279 5.82 -5.44 1.87
CA ASP A 279 6.81 -4.44 2.25
C ASP A 279 8.08 -5.03 2.88
N TRP A 280 8.15 -6.34 3.01
CA TRP A 280 9.34 -7.04 3.51
C TRP A 280 10.37 -7.20 2.39
N PRO A 281 11.67 -7.05 2.69
CA PRO A 281 12.71 -7.34 1.70
C PRO A 281 12.64 -8.80 1.31
N THR A 282 12.47 -9.08 0.03
CA THR A 282 12.79 -10.40 -0.50
C THR A 282 14.28 -10.57 -0.42
N ARG A 283 14.74 -11.38 0.51
CA ARG A 283 16.14 -11.77 0.75
C ARG A 283 17.14 -10.65 0.46
N LEU A 284 17.82 -10.24 1.47
CA LEU A 284 19.12 -9.62 1.30
C LEU A 284 19.92 -10.63 0.46
N ASP A 285 20.11 -10.35 -0.82
CA ASP A 285 21.11 -11.03 -1.59
C ASP A 285 22.43 -10.73 -0.90
N ASN A 286 22.93 -11.74 -0.18
CA ASN A 286 24.26 -11.73 0.42
C ASN A 286 25.32 -11.84 -0.67
#